data_323ea4c805c4d8c03b410e9b36dafc69
#
_entry.id   323ea4c805c4d8c03b410e9b36dafc69
#
_cell.length_a   1.000
_cell.length_b   1.000
_cell.length_c   1.000
_cell.angle_alpha   90.00
_cell.angle_beta   90.00
_cell.angle_gamma   90.00
#
_symmetry.space_group_name_H-M   'P 1'
#
loop_
_entity.id
_entity.type
_entity.pdbx_description
1 polymer ?
#
loop_
_entity_poly.entity_id
_entity_poly.type
_entity_poly.pdbx_seq_one_letter_code
_entity_poly.pdbx_strand_id
1 'polypeptide(L)'
;MNVAMIGSKHYQNSRKIKETLTALRGRFLDDLLVISGGTRHGADAMIKKYTIEFGIDYKEYNPAYTPHNLYSGMSEGYYGKPYHVSQFHHRNGLIAKSCDVMIVFVQQGESVNGCATAIKAAKKLDKPVTIIS
;
A
#
# COMPACT_ATOMS: atom_id res chain seq x y z
N MET A 1 0.54 -12.94 -7.96
CA MET A 1 -0.58 -12.26 -7.30
C MET A 1 -0.10 -10.92 -6.75
N ASN A 2 -0.64 -9.85 -7.25
CA ASN A 2 -0.32 -8.50 -6.82
C ASN A 2 -1.37 -8.04 -5.82
N VAL A 3 -0.96 -7.87 -4.56
CA VAL A 3 -1.86 -7.49 -3.47
C VAL A 3 -1.51 -6.08 -3.00
N ALA A 4 -2.43 -5.13 -3.18
CA ALA A 4 -2.27 -3.82 -2.60
C ALA A 4 -2.61 -3.88 -1.11
N MET A 5 -1.71 -3.40 -0.28
CA MET A 5 -1.91 -3.29 1.16
C MET A 5 -1.64 -1.84 1.55
N ILE A 6 -2.66 -1.16 2.00
CA ILE A 6 -2.60 0.24 2.40
C ILE A 6 -3.39 0.42 3.69
N GLY A 7 -3.32 1.58 4.29
CA GLY A 7 -4.13 1.83 5.46
C GLY A 7 -3.95 3.18 6.11
N SER A 8 -4.60 3.33 7.24
CA SER A 8 -4.63 4.56 8.03
C SER A 8 -3.24 4.91 8.58
N LYS A 9 -2.91 6.19 8.58
CA LYS A 9 -1.66 6.69 9.19
C LYS A 9 -1.62 6.52 10.71
N HIS A 10 -2.75 6.23 11.35
CA HIS A 10 -2.84 6.00 12.79
C HIS A 10 -3.02 4.52 13.16
N TYR A 11 -2.97 3.62 12.17
CA TYR A 11 -3.15 2.20 12.42
C TYR A 11 -2.03 1.65 13.30
N GLN A 12 -2.39 0.91 14.35
CA GLN A 12 -1.43 0.42 15.34
C GLN A 12 -1.39 -1.10 15.48
N ASN A 13 -2.30 -1.82 14.82
CA ASN A 13 -2.39 -3.26 14.97
C ASN A 13 -1.39 -4.01 14.06
N SER A 14 -0.12 -4.01 14.46
CA SER A 14 0.94 -4.69 13.72
C SER A 14 0.71 -6.20 13.60
N ARG A 15 0.10 -6.80 14.62
CA ARG A 15 -0.22 -8.24 14.61
C ARG A 15 -1.12 -8.61 13.44
N LYS A 16 -2.14 -7.80 13.17
CA LYS A 16 -3.07 -8.03 12.07
C LYS A 16 -2.38 -7.98 10.72
N ILE A 17 -1.45 -7.05 10.55
CA ILE A 17 -0.64 -6.92 9.35
C ILE A 17 0.25 -8.15 9.17
N LYS A 18 0.93 -8.59 10.23
CA LYS A 18 1.78 -9.79 10.19
C LYS A 18 0.98 -11.04 9.86
N GLU A 19 -0.19 -11.21 10.48
CA GLU A 19 -1.08 -12.35 10.22
C GLU A 19 -1.53 -12.37 8.75
N THR A 20 -1.89 -11.22 8.21
CA THR A 20 -2.31 -11.09 6.82
C THR A 20 -1.18 -11.43 5.86
N LEU A 21 0.02 -10.90 6.09
CA LEU A 21 1.20 -11.20 5.28
C LEU A 21 1.56 -12.68 5.33
N THR A 22 1.50 -13.29 6.50
CA THR A 22 1.78 -14.73 6.67
C THR A 22 0.76 -15.58 5.91
N ALA A 23 -0.52 -15.24 5.99
CA ALA A 23 -1.58 -15.95 5.26
C ALA A 23 -1.41 -15.83 3.74
N LEU A 24 -1.11 -14.63 3.24
CA LEU A 24 -0.88 -14.40 1.81
C LEU A 24 0.34 -15.15 1.30
N ARG A 25 1.43 -15.13 2.06
CA ARG A 25 2.65 -15.85 1.71
C ARG A 25 2.42 -17.36 1.66
N GLY A 26 1.67 -17.90 2.62
CA GLY A 26 1.31 -19.32 2.65
C GLY A 26 0.48 -19.75 1.44
N ARG A 27 -0.35 -18.83 0.94
CA ARG A 27 -1.22 -19.12 -0.21
C ARG A 27 -0.53 -18.94 -1.56
N PHE A 28 0.26 -17.87 -1.73
CA PHE A 28 0.81 -17.49 -3.03
C PHE A 28 2.31 -17.76 -3.17
N LEU A 29 2.99 -18.07 -2.09
CA LEU A 29 4.44 -18.37 -2.06
C LEU A 29 5.25 -17.28 -2.77
N ASP A 30 6.15 -17.66 -3.68
CA ASP A 30 7.01 -16.72 -4.39
C ASP A 30 6.29 -15.86 -5.44
N ASP A 31 5.02 -16.17 -5.69
CA ASP A 31 4.20 -15.44 -6.66
C ASP A 31 3.54 -14.19 -6.06
N LEU A 32 3.82 -13.87 -4.81
CA LEU A 32 3.25 -12.74 -4.10
C LEU A 32 4.09 -11.48 -4.26
N LEU A 33 3.46 -10.40 -4.74
CA LEU A 33 4.01 -9.06 -4.71
C LEU A 33 3.08 -8.18 -3.88
N VAL A 34 3.60 -7.54 -2.83
CA VAL A 34 2.88 -6.57 -2.01
C VAL A 34 3.14 -5.17 -2.54
N ILE A 35 2.07 -4.44 -2.81
CA ILE A 35 2.12 -3.07 -3.34
C ILE A 35 1.52 -2.13 -2.29
N SER A 36 2.21 -1.02 -1.98
CA SER A 36 1.74 -0.06 -0.99
C SER A 36 2.01 1.38 -1.42
N GLY A 37 1.52 2.33 -0.61
CA GLY A 37 1.71 3.75 -0.85
C GLY A 37 3.00 4.32 -0.26
N GLY A 38 3.63 3.62 0.68
CA GLY A 38 4.89 4.03 1.28
C GLY A 38 4.80 5.22 2.22
N THR A 39 3.63 5.51 2.80
CA THR A 39 3.49 6.54 3.83
C THR A 39 4.38 6.19 5.03
N ARG A 40 5.03 7.20 5.61
CA ARG A 40 6.04 6.99 6.66
C ARG A 40 5.49 6.55 8.01
N HIS A 41 4.18 6.61 8.20
CA HIS A 41 3.53 6.32 9.49
C HIS A 41 2.37 5.35 9.30
N GLY A 42 1.99 4.67 10.38
CA GLY A 42 0.82 3.83 10.45
C GLY A 42 0.94 2.55 9.64
N ALA A 43 -0.16 2.17 8.99
CA ALA A 43 -0.26 0.90 8.28
C ALA A 43 0.81 0.74 7.20
N ASP A 44 1.00 1.74 6.34
CA ASP A 44 1.96 1.65 5.23
C ASP A 44 3.38 1.40 5.73
N ALA A 45 3.80 2.06 6.81
CA ALA A 45 5.13 1.89 7.40
C ALA A 45 5.31 0.45 7.91
N MET A 46 4.32 -0.09 8.59
CA MET A 46 4.35 -1.46 9.11
C MET A 46 4.29 -2.50 7.97
N ILE A 47 3.48 -2.25 6.96
CA ILE A 47 3.39 -3.11 5.77
C ILE A 47 4.76 -3.22 5.11
N LYS A 48 5.42 -2.10 4.87
CA LYS A 48 6.77 -2.06 4.28
C LYS A 48 7.76 -2.85 5.14
N LYS A 49 7.80 -2.54 6.44
CA LYS A 49 8.73 -3.17 7.38
C LYS A 49 8.59 -4.69 7.39
N TYR A 50 7.39 -5.19 7.59
CA TYR A 50 7.19 -6.63 7.73
C TYR A 50 7.23 -7.38 6.40
N THR A 51 6.82 -6.75 5.30
CA THR A 51 6.93 -7.35 3.97
C THR A 51 8.40 -7.62 3.63
N ILE A 52 9.27 -6.64 3.85
CA ILE A 52 10.70 -6.77 3.62
C ILE A 52 11.32 -7.77 4.61
N GLU A 53 10.96 -7.67 5.88
CA GLU A 53 11.47 -8.57 6.93
C GLU A 53 11.13 -10.04 6.64
N PHE A 54 9.95 -10.31 6.09
CA PHE A 54 9.51 -11.67 5.75
C PHE A 54 10.03 -12.16 4.40
N GLY A 55 10.81 -11.36 3.69
CA GLY A 55 11.36 -11.72 2.40
C GLY A 55 10.34 -11.79 1.26
N ILE A 56 9.23 -11.06 1.39
CA ILE A 56 8.18 -10.96 0.37
C ILE A 56 8.53 -9.80 -0.57
N ASP A 57 8.32 -9.98 -1.87
CA ASP A 57 8.55 -8.91 -2.85
C ASP A 57 7.66 -7.70 -2.56
N TYR A 58 8.25 -6.53 -2.60
CA TYR A 58 7.61 -5.28 -2.22
C TYR A 58 7.83 -4.18 -3.26
N LYS A 59 6.77 -3.42 -3.54
CA LYS A 59 6.80 -2.26 -4.43
C LYS A 59 5.93 -1.14 -3.84
N GLU A 60 6.38 0.11 -3.92
CA GLU A 60 5.57 1.24 -3.46
C GLU A 60 5.46 2.32 -4.53
N TYR A 61 4.32 3.01 -4.55
CA TYR A 61 4.09 4.17 -5.41
C TYR A 61 4.16 5.43 -4.57
N ASN A 62 5.34 5.76 -4.10
CA ASN A 62 5.59 6.93 -3.27
C ASN A 62 6.71 7.75 -3.88
N PRO A 63 6.45 9.02 -4.25
CA PRO A 63 7.51 9.90 -4.70
C PRO A 63 8.52 10.07 -3.57
N ALA A 64 9.77 9.72 -3.81
CA ALA A 64 10.79 9.84 -2.80
C ALA A 64 11.13 11.32 -2.56
N TYR A 65 11.20 11.70 -1.31
CA TYR A 65 11.74 13.01 -0.94
C TYR A 65 13.26 13.07 -1.13
N THR A 66 13.90 11.91 -1.21
CA THR A 66 15.28 11.76 -1.61
C THR A 66 15.36 11.46 -3.10
N PRO A 67 16.51 11.67 -3.76
CA PRO A 67 16.64 11.46 -5.19
C PRO A 67 16.36 10.05 -5.68
N HIS A 68 16.39 9.06 -4.79
CA HIS A 68 16.25 7.66 -5.17
C HIS A 68 15.55 6.81 -4.12
N ASN A 69 14.59 6.00 -4.56
CA ASN A 69 13.91 5.01 -3.73
C ASN A 69 13.85 3.69 -4.52
N LEU A 70 14.59 2.67 -4.05
CA LEU A 70 14.72 1.39 -4.72
C LEU A 70 13.39 0.64 -4.91
N TYR A 71 12.42 0.90 -4.06
CA TYR A 71 11.12 0.22 -4.12
C TYR A 71 10.06 0.99 -4.89
N SER A 72 10.35 2.22 -5.31
CA SER A 72 9.35 3.08 -5.94
C SER A 72 9.04 2.66 -7.36
N GLY A 73 7.76 2.54 -7.66
CA GLY A 73 7.26 2.37 -9.02
C GLY A 73 6.93 3.68 -9.72
N MET A 74 7.15 4.83 -9.05
CA MET A 74 6.92 6.14 -9.64
C MET A 74 8.03 6.47 -10.63
N SER A 75 7.69 7.22 -11.69
CA SER A 75 8.68 7.68 -12.65
C SER A 75 9.65 8.70 -12.03
N GLU A 76 10.85 8.81 -12.59
CA GLU A 76 11.89 9.72 -12.08
C GLU A 76 11.43 11.18 -12.00
N GLY A 77 10.52 11.59 -12.84
CA GLY A 77 9.97 12.94 -12.82
C GLY A 77 9.26 13.35 -11.53
N TYR A 78 8.93 12.39 -10.68
CA TYR A 78 8.29 12.65 -9.38
C TYR A 78 9.28 12.82 -8.24
N TYR A 79 10.55 12.46 -8.44
CA TYR A 79 11.57 12.58 -7.38
C TYR A 79 12.02 14.03 -7.21
N GLY A 80 12.25 14.42 -5.94
CA GLY A 80 12.76 15.74 -5.61
C GLY A 80 11.77 16.88 -5.78
N LYS A 81 10.53 16.61 -6.16
CA LYS A 81 9.49 17.63 -6.28
C LYS A 81 8.77 17.86 -4.97
N PRO A 82 8.29 19.09 -4.69
CA PRO A 82 7.45 19.34 -3.53
C PRO A 82 6.20 18.48 -3.55
N TYR A 83 5.76 18.05 -2.36
CA TYR A 83 4.51 17.30 -2.23
C TYR A 83 3.33 18.13 -2.72
N HIS A 84 2.44 17.50 -3.49
CA HIS A 84 1.18 18.07 -3.91
C HIS A 84 0.07 17.01 -3.85
N VAL A 85 -1.16 17.45 -3.52
CA VAL A 85 -2.31 16.55 -3.36
C VAL A 85 -2.58 15.73 -4.64
N SER A 86 -2.35 16.30 -5.82
CA SER A 86 -2.52 15.60 -7.09
C SER A 86 -1.60 14.39 -7.23
N GLN A 87 -0.39 14.44 -6.66
CA GLN A 87 0.54 13.29 -6.66
C GLN A 87 0.00 12.15 -5.80
N PHE A 88 -0.64 12.50 -4.68
CA PHE A 88 -1.28 11.53 -3.80
C PHE A 88 -2.40 10.76 -4.51
N HIS A 89 -3.28 11.48 -5.21
CA HIS A 89 -4.37 10.87 -5.98
C HIS A 89 -3.85 10.05 -7.16
N HIS A 90 -2.84 10.54 -7.85
CA HIS A 90 -2.20 9.80 -8.94
C HIS A 90 -1.58 8.49 -8.44
N ARG A 91 -0.89 8.53 -7.32
CA ARG A 91 -0.32 7.36 -6.67
C ARG A 91 -1.39 6.33 -6.33
N ASN A 92 -2.50 6.77 -5.73
CA ASN A 92 -3.61 5.88 -5.37
C ASN A 92 -4.22 5.20 -6.61
N GLY A 93 -4.33 5.92 -7.70
CA GLY A 93 -4.77 5.36 -8.98
C GLY A 93 -3.82 4.28 -9.51
N LEU A 94 -2.52 4.50 -9.41
CA LEU A 94 -1.51 3.52 -9.82
C LEU A 94 -1.55 2.26 -8.95
N ILE A 95 -1.74 2.40 -7.65
CA ILE A 95 -1.89 1.26 -6.74
C ILE A 95 -3.08 0.41 -7.16
N ALA A 96 -4.24 1.04 -7.35
CA ALA A 96 -5.46 0.34 -7.76
C ALA A 96 -5.30 -0.37 -9.11
N LYS A 97 -4.62 0.27 -10.04
CA LYS A 97 -4.40 -0.27 -11.40
C LYS A 97 -3.44 -1.46 -11.40
N SER A 98 -2.45 -1.44 -10.52
CA SER A 98 -1.39 -2.46 -10.48
C SER A 98 -1.75 -3.71 -9.69
N CYS A 99 -2.71 -3.65 -8.78
CA CYS A 99 -3.05 -4.78 -7.93
C CYS A 99 -4.13 -5.67 -8.54
N ASP A 100 -4.19 -6.90 -8.06
CA ASP A 100 -5.29 -7.84 -8.36
C ASP A 100 -6.36 -7.75 -7.28
N VAL A 101 -5.96 -7.56 -6.04
CA VAL A 101 -6.86 -7.36 -4.88
C VAL A 101 -6.28 -6.28 -3.98
N MET A 102 -7.14 -5.63 -3.21
CA MET A 102 -6.75 -4.57 -2.28
C MET A 102 -7.19 -4.88 -0.86
N ILE A 103 -6.28 -4.76 0.09
CA ILE A 103 -6.54 -4.88 1.52
C ILE A 103 -6.24 -3.55 2.19
N VAL A 104 -7.22 -3.02 2.93
CA VAL A 104 -7.12 -1.72 3.58
C VAL A 104 -7.21 -1.89 5.08
N PHE A 105 -6.20 -1.43 5.81
CA PHE A 105 -6.17 -1.48 7.27
C PHE A 105 -6.62 -0.12 7.82
N VAL A 106 -7.74 -0.13 8.55
CA VAL A 106 -8.33 1.09 9.11
C VAL A 106 -8.38 0.97 10.62
N GLN A 107 -7.83 1.95 11.32
CA GLN A 107 -7.87 1.98 12.79
C GLN A 107 -9.33 1.96 13.26
N GLN A 108 -9.63 1.13 14.24
CA GLN A 108 -10.97 1.01 14.79
C GLN A 108 -11.48 2.40 15.25
N GLY A 109 -12.69 2.76 14.81
CA GLY A 109 -13.28 4.05 15.11
C GLY A 109 -12.90 5.16 14.14
N GLU A 110 -11.99 4.92 13.20
CA GLU A 110 -11.62 5.88 12.15
C GLU A 110 -12.32 5.57 10.84
N SER A 111 -12.48 6.61 10.00
CA SER A 111 -13.00 6.45 8.66
C SER A 111 -11.90 6.10 7.66
N VAL A 112 -12.30 5.65 6.47
CA VAL A 112 -11.37 5.31 5.38
C VAL A 112 -10.82 6.54 4.64
N ASN A 113 -10.99 7.76 5.15
CA ASN A 113 -10.73 9.02 4.43
C ASN A 113 -9.37 9.06 3.73
N GLY A 114 -8.30 8.65 4.39
CA GLY A 114 -6.96 8.65 3.78
C GLY A 114 -6.77 7.64 2.65
N CYS A 115 -7.63 6.63 2.58
CA CYS A 115 -7.57 5.57 1.58
C CYS A 115 -8.74 5.62 0.58
N ALA A 116 -9.65 6.57 0.75
CA ALA A 116 -10.91 6.61 0.00
C ALA A 116 -10.71 6.64 -1.51
N THR A 117 -9.75 7.42 -2.01
CA THR A 117 -9.45 7.50 -3.44
C THR A 117 -8.92 6.20 -4.01
N ALA A 118 -8.07 5.50 -3.26
CA ALA A 118 -7.54 4.19 -3.67
C ALA A 118 -8.65 3.15 -3.73
N ILE A 119 -9.51 3.11 -2.70
CA ILE A 119 -10.66 2.19 -2.64
C ILE A 119 -11.62 2.46 -3.80
N LYS A 120 -11.96 3.71 -4.04
CA LYS A 120 -12.83 4.11 -5.14
C LYS A 120 -12.26 3.71 -6.50
N ALA A 121 -10.96 3.93 -6.70
CA ALA A 121 -10.30 3.55 -7.94
C ALA A 121 -10.31 2.03 -8.15
N ALA A 122 -10.05 1.24 -7.10
CA ALA A 122 -10.08 -0.21 -7.17
C ALA A 122 -11.49 -0.73 -7.50
N LYS A 123 -12.51 -0.18 -6.85
CA LYS A 123 -13.92 -0.56 -7.12
C LYS A 123 -14.33 -0.22 -8.54
N LYS A 124 -13.89 0.92 -9.06
CA LYS A 124 -14.15 1.33 -10.45
C LYS A 124 -13.54 0.35 -11.47
N LEU A 125 -12.44 -0.30 -11.11
CA LEU A 125 -11.76 -1.31 -11.92
C LEU A 125 -12.24 -2.74 -11.61
N ASP A 126 -13.33 -2.90 -10.86
CA ASP A 126 -13.93 -4.17 -10.45
C ASP A 126 -12.94 -5.08 -9.68
N LYS A 127 -12.05 -4.48 -8.91
CA LYS A 127 -11.10 -5.25 -8.09
C LYS A 127 -11.64 -5.45 -6.67
N PRO A 128 -11.49 -6.67 -6.10
CA PRO A 128 -11.93 -6.92 -4.72
C PRO A 128 -11.21 -6.04 -3.72
N VAL A 129 -11.96 -5.47 -2.77
CA VAL A 129 -11.43 -4.65 -1.68
C VAL A 129 -11.90 -5.24 -0.36
N THR A 130 -10.96 -5.51 0.54
CA THR A 130 -11.24 -5.98 1.90
C THR A 130 -10.75 -4.94 2.90
N ILE A 131 -11.60 -4.57 3.83
CA ILE A 131 -11.26 -3.61 4.90
C ILE A 131 -11.09 -4.37 6.20
N ILE A 132 -9.96 -4.18 6.86
CA ILE A 132 -9.60 -4.83 8.14
C ILE A 132 -9.34 -3.74 9.18
N SER A 133 -9.93 -3.89 10.34
CA SER A 133 -9.68 -2.98 11.47
C SER A 133 -8.77 -3.58 12.54
#